data_3c80db9ca70bacd41159774fdd64b4ae
#
_entry.id   3c80db9ca70bacd41159774fdd64b4ae
#
_cell.length_a   1.000
_cell.length_b   1.000
_cell.length_c   1.000
_cell.angle_alpha   90.00
_cell.angle_beta   90.00
_cell.angle_gamma   90.00
#
_symmetry.space_group_name_H-M   'P 1'
#
loop_
_entity.id
_entity.type
_entity.pdbx_description
1 polymer ?
#
loop_
_entity_poly.entity_id
_entity_poly.type
_entity_poly.pdbx_seq_one_letter_code
_entity_poly.pdbx_strand_id
1 'polypeptide(L)'
;MENHRHCRSFINRKSIALLVALALMVGTGADVASAKTAKEINTSVNACLERFYKEINGGKELAEKAKGVLVLPGVIKAGLIAGGEYGEGALRVAGKTASYYDLTAGSVGFQIGGDTKDIIMFMTAAALKQFQSSKGWEVGVDGNVALVNIGGGECIDFTKLNDPIVAFVFDVKSLMADVSLKGAKLTKVAKK
;
A
#
# COMPACT_ATOMS: atom_id res chain seq x y z
N MET A 1 -62.72 -11.03 -11.79
CA MET A 1 -62.30 -12.09 -10.83
C MET A 1 -60.78 -12.27 -10.96
N GLU A 2 -60.05 -11.51 -10.21
CA GLU A 2 -58.60 -11.45 -10.27
C GLU A 2 -58.02 -12.02 -8.99
N ASN A 3 -57.28 -13.10 -9.12
CA ASN A 3 -56.80 -13.91 -8.01
C ASN A 3 -55.32 -13.58 -7.76
N HIS A 4 -55.04 -12.57 -6.96
CA HIS A 4 -53.68 -12.23 -6.47
C HIS A 4 -53.20 -13.26 -5.44
N ARG A 5 -52.39 -14.21 -5.87
CA ARG A 5 -51.68 -15.11 -4.96
C ARG A 5 -50.48 -14.40 -4.38
N HIS A 6 -50.58 -13.97 -3.11
CA HIS A 6 -49.44 -13.55 -2.28
C HIS A 6 -48.50 -14.73 -2.02
N CYS A 7 -47.37 -14.74 -2.68
CA CYS A 7 -46.26 -15.64 -2.35
C CYS A 7 -45.59 -15.12 -1.06
N ARG A 8 -46.04 -15.58 0.11
CA ARG A 8 -45.34 -15.38 1.37
C ARG A 8 -44.15 -16.35 1.43
N SER A 9 -42.94 -15.83 1.22
CA SER A 9 -41.73 -16.56 1.48
C SER A 9 -41.60 -16.88 2.98
N PHE A 10 -41.85 -18.15 3.34
CA PHE A 10 -41.61 -18.68 4.67
C PHE A 10 -40.11 -18.88 4.85
N ILE A 11 -39.40 -17.82 5.30
CA ILE A 11 -38.04 -17.98 5.81
C ILE A 11 -38.15 -18.73 7.15
N ASN A 12 -37.75 -19.97 7.13
CA ASN A 12 -37.88 -20.87 8.29
C ASN A 12 -36.92 -20.39 9.41
N ARG A 13 -37.43 -20.22 10.63
CA ARG A 13 -36.68 -19.79 11.82
C ARG A 13 -35.40 -20.62 12.04
N LYS A 14 -35.38 -21.88 11.60
CA LYS A 14 -34.21 -22.75 11.63
C LYS A 14 -33.12 -22.33 10.63
N SER A 15 -33.49 -21.77 9.47
CA SER A 15 -32.53 -21.27 8.48
C SER A 15 -31.86 -19.97 8.93
N ILE A 16 -32.59 -19.10 9.65
CA ILE A 16 -32.02 -17.89 10.26
C ILE A 16 -31.06 -18.24 11.37
N ALA A 17 -31.40 -19.22 12.24
CA ALA A 17 -30.52 -19.68 13.30
C ALA A 17 -29.23 -20.30 12.76
N LEU A 18 -29.29 -21.01 11.63
CA LEU A 18 -28.10 -21.60 10.98
C LEU A 18 -27.18 -20.53 10.39
N LEU A 19 -27.75 -19.46 9.78
CA LEU A 19 -26.98 -18.34 9.25
C LEU A 19 -26.32 -17.50 10.34
N VAL A 20 -26.99 -17.30 11.49
CA VAL A 20 -26.42 -16.61 12.64
C VAL A 20 -25.33 -17.46 13.32
N ALA A 21 -25.50 -18.76 13.41
CA ALA A 21 -24.47 -19.66 13.95
C ALA A 21 -23.22 -19.73 13.06
N LEU A 22 -23.39 -19.69 11.72
CA LEU A 22 -22.27 -19.66 10.78
C LEU A 22 -21.50 -18.32 10.85
N ALA A 23 -22.19 -17.20 11.08
CA ALA A 23 -21.57 -15.89 11.27
C ALA A 23 -20.78 -15.78 12.59
N LEU A 24 -21.18 -16.51 13.64
CA LEU A 24 -20.49 -16.54 14.93
C LEU A 24 -19.25 -17.45 14.96
N MET A 25 -19.13 -18.39 14.03
CA MET A 25 -17.94 -19.26 13.94
C MET A 25 -16.75 -18.61 13.21
N VAL A 26 -16.94 -17.49 12.51
CA VAL A 26 -15.84 -16.76 11.83
C VAL A 26 -15.08 -15.84 12.81
N GLY A 27 -15.53 -15.73 14.07
CA GLY A 27 -15.01 -14.75 15.06
C GLY A 27 -13.83 -15.19 15.92
N THR A 28 -13.27 -16.41 15.78
CA THR A 28 -12.26 -16.91 16.75
C THR A 28 -10.89 -17.23 16.11
N GLY A 29 -10.44 -16.42 15.17
CA GLY A 29 -9.12 -16.60 14.54
C GLY A 29 -8.55 -15.33 13.92
N ALA A 30 -8.98 -14.17 14.36
CA ALA A 30 -8.27 -12.94 14.01
C ALA A 30 -6.99 -12.90 14.86
N ASP A 31 -5.88 -13.45 14.35
CA ASP A 31 -4.56 -13.00 14.75
C ASP A 31 -4.57 -11.49 14.62
N VAL A 32 -4.55 -10.82 15.77
CA VAL A 32 -4.44 -9.35 15.83
C VAL A 32 -3.12 -9.05 15.16
N ALA A 33 -3.15 -8.54 13.92
CA ALA A 33 -1.95 -8.13 13.21
C ALA A 33 -1.26 -7.09 14.10
N SER A 34 -0.28 -7.55 14.88
CA SER A 34 0.50 -6.69 15.75
C SER A 34 1.29 -5.74 14.87
N ALA A 35 1.19 -4.44 15.13
CA ALA A 35 1.99 -3.44 14.44
C ALA A 35 3.48 -3.80 14.57
N LYS A 36 4.20 -3.79 13.44
CA LYS A 36 5.62 -4.14 13.40
C LYS A 36 6.44 -3.20 14.27
N THR A 37 7.45 -3.75 14.92
CA THR A 37 8.43 -2.96 15.66
C THR A 37 9.34 -2.17 14.73
N ALA A 38 9.98 -1.11 15.24
CA ALA A 38 10.96 -0.33 14.49
C ALA A 38 12.07 -1.21 13.89
N LYS A 39 12.52 -2.24 14.60
CA LYS A 39 13.55 -3.18 14.16
C LYS A 39 13.08 -4.02 12.98
N GLU A 40 11.88 -4.57 13.04
CA GLU A 40 11.29 -5.37 11.97
C GLU A 40 11.06 -4.56 10.71
N ILE A 41 10.54 -3.33 10.84
CA ILE A 41 10.36 -2.42 9.70
C ILE A 41 11.72 -2.10 9.07
N ASN A 42 12.73 -1.75 9.86
CA ASN A 42 14.07 -1.43 9.33
C ASN A 42 14.69 -2.62 8.60
N THR A 43 14.55 -3.84 9.12
CA THR A 43 15.04 -5.06 8.48
C THR A 43 14.36 -5.28 7.13
N SER A 44 13.03 -5.17 7.07
CA SER A 44 12.25 -5.33 5.85
C SER A 44 12.55 -4.23 4.82
N VAL A 45 12.73 -2.98 5.28
CA VAL A 45 13.11 -1.84 4.44
C VAL A 45 14.48 -2.04 3.80
N ASN A 46 15.47 -2.53 4.55
CA ASN A 46 16.80 -2.80 4.01
C ASN A 46 16.73 -3.91 2.93
N ALA A 47 16.06 -5.02 3.22
CA ALA A 47 15.89 -6.11 2.26
C ALA A 47 15.14 -5.64 0.98
N CYS A 48 14.14 -4.78 1.13
CA CYS A 48 13.41 -4.20 0.02
C CYS A 48 14.30 -3.30 -0.86
N LEU A 49 15.12 -2.44 -0.25
CA LEU A 49 16.07 -1.58 -0.97
C LEU A 49 17.16 -2.40 -1.69
N GLU A 50 17.73 -3.41 -1.04
CA GLU A 50 18.72 -4.30 -1.66
C GLU A 50 18.14 -4.99 -2.90
N ARG A 51 16.90 -5.47 -2.79
CA ARG A 51 16.19 -6.08 -3.90
C ARG A 51 15.94 -5.09 -5.02
N PHE A 52 15.46 -3.89 -4.70
CA PHE A 52 15.26 -2.80 -5.67
C PHE A 52 16.54 -2.47 -6.43
N TYR A 53 17.66 -2.33 -5.74
CA TYR A 53 18.94 -2.03 -6.35
C TYR A 53 19.46 -3.15 -7.27
N LYS A 54 19.10 -4.40 -6.97
CA LYS A 54 19.48 -5.56 -7.78
C LYS A 54 18.62 -5.73 -9.03
N GLU A 55 17.31 -5.48 -8.90
CA GLU A 55 16.34 -5.73 -9.98
C GLU A 55 16.19 -4.54 -10.91
N ILE A 56 16.48 -3.31 -10.43
CA ILE A 56 16.25 -2.09 -11.18
C ILE A 56 17.59 -1.43 -11.57
N ASN A 57 17.91 -1.51 -12.86
CA ASN A 57 19.11 -0.84 -13.39
C ASN A 57 19.01 0.67 -13.16
N GLY A 58 20.05 1.26 -12.50
CA GLY A 58 20.08 2.68 -12.15
C GLY A 58 19.27 3.04 -10.90
N GLY A 59 18.59 2.08 -10.26
CA GLY A 59 17.78 2.32 -9.06
C GLY A 59 18.60 2.80 -7.87
N LYS A 60 19.83 2.29 -7.72
CA LYS A 60 20.74 2.71 -6.67
C LYS A 60 21.19 4.16 -6.86
N GLU A 61 21.62 4.51 -8.05
CA GLU A 61 22.07 5.85 -8.42
C GLU A 61 20.94 6.89 -8.26
N LEU A 62 19.71 6.49 -8.58
CA LEU A 62 18.55 7.35 -8.37
C LEU A 62 18.26 7.56 -6.89
N ALA A 63 18.32 6.49 -6.08
CA ALA A 63 18.13 6.59 -4.64
C ALA A 63 19.20 7.45 -3.95
N GLU A 64 20.44 7.41 -4.43
CA GLU A 64 21.54 8.27 -3.95
C GLU A 64 21.34 9.75 -4.29
N LYS A 65 20.69 10.06 -5.42
CA LYS A 65 20.35 11.45 -5.80
C LYS A 65 19.15 11.98 -5.02
N ALA A 66 18.27 11.10 -4.54
CA ALA A 66 17.09 11.49 -3.79
C ALA A 66 17.43 12.13 -2.44
N LYS A 67 16.69 13.16 -2.05
CA LYS A 67 16.83 13.83 -0.74
C LYS A 67 16.20 13.00 0.39
N GLY A 68 15.27 12.12 0.04
CA GLY A 68 14.67 11.15 0.96
C GLY A 68 14.03 10.00 0.16
N VAL A 69 14.00 8.82 0.77
CA VAL A 69 13.42 7.61 0.19
C VAL A 69 12.49 6.99 1.21
N LEU A 70 11.18 7.00 0.95
CA LEU A 70 10.19 6.27 1.74
C LEU A 70 10.04 4.88 1.14
N VAL A 71 10.20 3.86 1.97
CA VAL A 71 10.09 2.45 1.58
C VAL A 71 8.99 1.77 2.36
N LEU A 72 8.06 1.19 1.66
CA LEU A 72 6.95 0.38 2.16
C LEU A 72 7.18 -1.07 1.67
N PRO A 73 7.83 -1.92 2.45
CA PRO A 73 8.32 -3.22 2.00
C PRO A 73 7.21 -4.28 1.82
N GLY A 74 5.99 -3.97 2.22
CA GLY A 74 4.81 -4.82 2.04
C GLY A 74 3.55 -4.00 2.20
N VAL A 75 2.84 -3.76 1.10
CA VAL A 75 1.52 -3.15 1.09
C VAL A 75 0.50 -4.22 0.76
N ILE A 76 -0.34 -4.54 1.73
CA ILE A 76 -1.37 -5.56 1.59
C ILE A 76 -2.64 -4.92 1.07
N LYS A 77 -3.22 -5.53 0.04
CA LYS A 77 -4.50 -5.15 -0.55
C LYS A 77 -5.55 -6.21 -0.24
N ALA A 78 -6.66 -5.82 0.35
CA ALA A 78 -7.76 -6.73 0.71
C ALA A 78 -9.12 -6.10 0.39
N GLY A 79 -9.98 -6.85 -0.32
CA GLY A 79 -11.36 -6.46 -0.63
C GLY A 79 -11.95 -7.23 -1.80
N LEU A 80 -13.27 -7.43 -1.80
CA LEU A 80 -14.00 -8.13 -2.86
C LEU A 80 -14.71 -7.15 -3.82
N ILE A 81 -15.36 -6.13 -3.31
CA ILE A 81 -16.07 -5.08 -4.07
C ILE A 81 -15.56 -3.72 -3.64
N ALA A 82 -15.42 -3.51 -2.34
CA ALA A 82 -14.73 -2.41 -1.71
C ALA A 82 -13.65 -2.99 -0.81
N GLY A 83 -12.48 -2.39 -0.79
CA GLY A 83 -11.33 -2.88 -0.06
C GLY A 83 -10.51 -1.77 0.53
N GLY A 84 -9.43 -2.16 1.18
CA GLY A 84 -8.44 -1.27 1.74
C GLY A 84 -7.03 -1.75 1.46
N GLU A 85 -6.12 -0.82 1.49
CA GLU A 85 -4.69 -1.07 1.41
C GLU A 85 -4.04 -0.60 2.71
N TYR A 86 -3.11 -1.38 3.20
CA TYR A 86 -2.34 -1.06 4.40
C TYR A 86 -0.89 -1.48 4.21
N GLY A 87 0.02 -0.60 4.61
CA GLY A 87 1.45 -0.88 4.61
C GLY A 87 2.18 -0.08 5.67
N GLU A 88 3.26 -0.63 6.20
CA GLU A 88 4.15 0.03 7.15
C GLU A 88 5.52 0.19 6.53
N GLY A 89 6.16 1.35 6.75
CA GLY A 89 7.47 1.61 6.18
C GLY A 89 8.28 2.67 6.91
N ALA A 90 9.43 2.98 6.34
CA ALA A 90 10.33 3.98 6.89
C ALA A 90 10.84 4.95 5.83
N LEU A 91 10.92 6.22 6.22
CA LEU A 91 11.59 7.27 5.46
C LEU A 91 13.10 7.24 5.79
N ARG A 92 13.90 7.07 4.76
CA ARG A 92 15.35 7.18 4.80
C ARG A 92 15.78 8.57 4.32
N VAL A 93 16.61 9.23 5.11
CA VAL A 93 17.25 10.50 4.75
C VAL A 93 18.75 10.35 5.01
N ALA A 94 19.56 10.60 4.01
CA ALA A 94 21.02 10.35 4.07
C ALA A 94 21.37 8.94 4.59
N GLY A 95 20.63 7.92 4.12
CA GLY A 95 20.83 6.51 4.49
C GLY A 95 20.32 6.10 5.88
N LYS A 96 19.85 7.03 6.71
CA LYS A 96 19.37 6.77 8.07
C LYS A 96 17.85 6.85 8.16
N THR A 97 17.23 6.07 9.04
CA THR A 97 15.80 6.17 9.32
C THR A 97 15.50 7.50 10.02
N ALA A 98 14.71 8.33 9.36
CA ALA A 98 14.26 9.62 9.89
C ALA A 98 12.89 9.51 10.59
N SER A 99 11.99 8.70 10.06
CA SER A 99 10.61 8.52 10.59
C SER A 99 9.98 7.25 10.03
N TYR A 100 8.93 6.77 10.68
CA TYR A 100 8.10 5.67 10.22
C TYR A 100 6.75 6.20 9.72
N TYR A 101 6.17 5.50 8.77
CA TYR A 101 4.90 5.86 8.15
C TYR A 101 4.04 4.63 7.92
N ASP A 102 2.73 4.82 8.10
CA ASP A 102 1.71 3.88 7.68
C ASP A 102 1.05 4.41 6.41
N LEU A 103 0.87 3.53 5.43
CA LEU A 103 0.07 3.77 4.24
C LEU A 103 -1.32 3.19 4.45
N THR A 104 -2.34 3.98 4.16
CA THR A 104 -3.74 3.54 4.09
C THR A 104 -4.38 4.08 2.81
N ALA A 105 -5.11 3.23 2.09
CA ALA A 105 -5.89 3.65 0.94
C ALA A 105 -7.21 2.90 0.89
N GLY A 106 -8.25 3.52 0.32
CA GLY A 106 -9.47 2.84 -0.09
C GLY A 106 -9.30 2.32 -1.51
N SER A 107 -9.78 1.12 -1.78
CA SER A 107 -9.80 0.54 -3.12
C SER A 107 -11.20 0.05 -3.48
N VAL A 108 -11.55 0.16 -4.77
CA VAL A 108 -12.79 -0.39 -5.31
C VAL A 108 -12.41 -1.42 -6.37
N GLY A 109 -12.91 -2.65 -6.21
CA GLY A 109 -12.61 -3.73 -7.15
C GLY A 109 -12.33 -5.05 -6.46
N PHE A 110 -12.17 -6.10 -7.27
CA PHE A 110 -11.85 -7.44 -6.80
C PHE A 110 -10.34 -7.55 -6.60
N GLN A 111 -9.87 -7.42 -5.35
CA GLN A 111 -8.46 -7.53 -5.00
C GLN A 111 -8.32 -8.47 -3.80
N ILE A 112 -7.84 -9.70 -4.05
CA ILE A 112 -7.58 -10.66 -2.98
C ILE A 112 -6.07 -10.88 -2.90
N GLY A 113 -5.48 -10.49 -1.75
CA GLY A 113 -4.15 -10.92 -1.35
C GLY A 113 -2.99 -10.41 -2.20
N GLY A 114 -3.07 -9.21 -2.74
CA GLY A 114 -1.91 -8.55 -3.35
C GLY A 114 -0.94 -8.05 -2.29
N ASP A 115 0.34 -8.39 -2.41
CA ASP A 115 1.45 -7.80 -1.66
C ASP A 115 2.33 -7.06 -2.66
N THR A 116 2.46 -5.74 -2.49
CA THR A 116 3.32 -4.90 -3.33
C THR A 116 4.41 -4.27 -2.49
N LYS A 117 5.50 -3.89 -3.14
CA LYS A 117 6.58 -3.10 -2.55
C LYS A 117 6.61 -1.75 -3.20
N ASP A 118 6.48 -0.72 -2.38
CA ASP A 118 6.41 0.66 -2.87
C ASP A 118 7.61 1.45 -2.37
N ILE A 119 8.29 2.14 -3.29
CA ILE A 119 9.40 3.02 -2.99
C ILE A 119 9.07 4.41 -3.54
N ILE A 120 8.97 5.40 -2.65
CA ILE A 120 8.69 6.79 -3.03
C ILE A 120 9.94 7.61 -2.78
N MET A 121 10.49 8.22 -3.84
CA MET A 121 11.70 9.01 -3.82
C MET A 121 11.39 10.49 -3.93
N PHE A 122 11.84 11.28 -2.97
CA PHE A 122 11.74 12.73 -2.96
C PHE A 122 13.01 13.31 -3.59
N MET A 123 12.94 13.74 -4.85
CA MET A 123 14.09 14.19 -5.62
C MET A 123 14.53 15.59 -5.21
N THR A 124 13.63 16.40 -4.65
CA THR A 124 13.93 17.77 -4.21
C THR A 124 13.78 17.94 -2.69
N ALA A 125 14.58 18.84 -2.12
CA ALA A 125 14.48 19.18 -0.70
C ALA A 125 13.12 19.82 -0.34
N ALA A 126 12.52 20.54 -1.27
CA ALA A 126 11.20 21.16 -1.08
C ALA A 126 10.11 20.08 -0.94
N ALA A 127 10.08 19.08 -1.84
CA ALA A 127 9.13 17.99 -1.77
C ALA A 127 9.29 17.16 -0.49
N LEU A 128 10.52 16.85 -0.10
CA LEU A 128 10.79 16.14 1.16
C LEU A 128 10.31 16.94 2.37
N LYS A 129 10.59 18.24 2.42
CA LYS A 129 10.15 19.12 3.53
C LYS A 129 8.63 19.19 3.60
N GLN A 130 7.95 19.35 2.48
CA GLN A 130 6.49 19.37 2.40
C GLN A 130 5.90 18.08 2.95
N PHE A 131 6.43 16.92 2.52
CA PHE A 131 6.03 15.61 3.01
C PHE A 131 6.22 15.46 4.52
N GLN A 132 7.40 15.82 5.04
CA GLN A 132 7.73 15.67 6.46
C GLN A 132 6.91 16.59 7.38
N SER A 133 6.47 17.76 6.88
CA SER A 133 5.67 18.72 7.64
C SER A 133 4.18 18.40 7.66
N SER A 134 3.71 17.52 6.77
CA SER A 134 2.32 17.07 6.72
C SER A 134 2.02 16.08 7.86
N LYS A 135 0.86 16.23 8.50
CA LYS A 135 0.33 15.26 9.48
C LYS A 135 -0.28 14.02 8.84
N GLY A 136 -0.63 14.11 7.56
CA GLY A 136 -1.13 13.04 6.72
C GLY A 136 -1.05 13.51 5.29
N TRP A 137 -0.16 12.90 4.50
CA TRP A 137 0.10 13.27 3.11
C TRP A 137 -0.65 12.34 2.17
N GLU A 138 -1.40 12.90 1.24
CA GLU A 138 -2.21 12.16 0.28
C GLU A 138 -1.61 12.24 -1.13
N VAL A 139 -1.35 11.09 -1.73
CA VAL A 139 -0.78 10.94 -3.06
C VAL A 139 -1.74 11.49 -4.11
N GLY A 140 -1.26 12.43 -4.93
CA GLY A 140 -2.04 13.06 -5.99
C GLY A 140 -2.90 14.25 -5.54
N VAL A 141 -2.97 14.52 -4.23
CA VAL A 141 -3.62 15.71 -3.64
C VAL A 141 -2.57 16.67 -3.10
N ASP A 142 -1.75 16.20 -2.18
CA ASP A 142 -0.70 17.02 -1.55
C ASP A 142 0.58 17.12 -2.39
N GLY A 143 0.75 16.24 -3.38
CA GLY A 143 1.88 16.25 -4.30
C GLY A 143 1.67 15.35 -5.50
N ASN A 144 2.15 15.82 -6.64
CA ASN A 144 2.16 15.03 -7.86
C ASN A 144 3.29 13.99 -7.77
N VAL A 145 2.98 12.73 -8.05
CA VAL A 145 3.90 11.61 -8.01
C VAL A 145 3.95 10.95 -9.38
N ALA A 146 5.14 10.93 -9.98
CA ALA A 146 5.37 10.13 -11.17
C ALA A 146 5.44 8.66 -10.78
N LEU A 147 4.45 7.86 -11.19
CA LEU A 147 4.37 6.44 -10.89
C LEU A 147 5.09 5.63 -11.99
N VAL A 148 6.03 4.81 -11.57
CA VAL A 148 6.77 3.88 -12.43
C VAL A 148 6.39 2.46 -12.02
N ASN A 149 5.62 1.79 -12.87
CA ASN A 149 5.31 0.37 -12.71
C ASN A 149 6.46 -0.46 -13.28
N ILE A 150 7.03 -1.32 -12.46
CA ILE A 150 8.10 -2.21 -12.87
C ILE A 150 7.51 -3.61 -13.07
N GLY A 151 7.16 -3.90 -14.32
CA GLY A 151 6.73 -5.21 -14.76
C GLY A 151 7.64 -5.67 -15.89
N GLY A 152 8.34 -6.82 -15.66
CA GLY A 152 8.89 -7.57 -16.80
C GLY A 152 10.17 -7.06 -17.48
N GLY A 153 11.14 -6.50 -16.75
CA GLY A 153 12.50 -6.32 -17.29
C GLY A 153 12.74 -5.09 -18.16
N GLU A 154 11.87 -4.10 -18.11
CA GLU A 154 12.08 -2.83 -18.79
C GLU A 154 13.18 -1.99 -18.12
N CYS A 155 14.11 -1.47 -18.93
CA CYS A 155 15.06 -0.46 -18.48
C CYS A 155 14.36 0.89 -18.37
N ILE A 156 14.32 1.45 -17.17
CA ILE A 156 13.74 2.77 -16.94
C ILE A 156 14.76 3.83 -17.32
N ASP A 157 14.39 4.73 -18.21
CA ASP A 157 15.19 5.90 -18.55
C ASP A 157 15.02 6.99 -17.47
N PHE A 158 15.85 6.92 -16.45
CA PHE A 158 15.82 7.86 -15.33
C PHE A 158 16.16 9.29 -15.72
N THR A 159 16.74 9.52 -16.91
CA THR A 159 17.07 10.88 -17.40
C THR A 159 15.82 11.68 -17.76
N LYS A 160 14.71 11.00 -18.00
CA LYS A 160 13.40 11.59 -18.32
C LYS A 160 12.54 11.85 -17.09
N LEU A 161 12.94 11.39 -15.90
CA LEU A 161 12.17 11.59 -14.67
C LEU A 161 12.57 12.92 -14.03
N ASN A 162 11.93 14.01 -14.46
CA ASN A 162 12.13 15.36 -13.90
C ASN A 162 11.14 15.70 -12.77
N ASP A 163 10.33 14.75 -12.33
CA ASP A 163 9.33 14.99 -11.29
C ASP A 163 9.98 15.11 -9.91
N PRO A 164 9.47 16.02 -9.05
CA PRO A 164 9.98 16.20 -7.71
C PRO A 164 9.77 15.00 -6.79
N ILE A 165 8.80 14.12 -7.14
CA ILE A 165 8.51 12.88 -6.42
C ILE A 165 8.27 11.77 -7.46
N VAL A 166 9.00 10.67 -7.28
CA VAL A 166 8.90 9.47 -8.14
C VAL A 166 8.58 8.27 -7.27
N ALA A 167 7.63 7.46 -7.67
CA ALA A 167 7.27 6.24 -6.96
C ALA A 167 7.46 5.00 -7.86
N PHE A 168 8.02 3.97 -7.29
CA PHE A 168 8.20 2.65 -7.90
C PHE A 168 7.34 1.66 -7.16
N VAL A 169 6.54 0.91 -7.91
CA VAL A 169 5.79 -0.22 -7.38
C VAL A 169 6.26 -1.48 -8.09
N PHE A 170 6.69 -2.46 -7.33
CA PHE A 170 7.24 -3.71 -7.84
C PHE A 170 6.82 -4.91 -6.99
N ASP A 171 7.17 -6.13 -7.46
CA ASP A 171 6.80 -7.41 -6.84
C ASP A 171 5.28 -7.64 -6.80
N VAL A 172 4.59 -7.18 -7.84
CA VAL A 172 3.15 -7.36 -7.97
C VAL A 172 2.85 -8.83 -8.25
N LYS A 173 2.44 -9.60 -7.25
CA LYS A 173 2.14 -11.03 -7.37
C LYS A 173 0.75 -11.33 -7.91
N SER A 174 -0.08 -10.35 -8.20
CA SER A 174 -1.44 -10.56 -8.70
C SER A 174 -1.58 -10.19 -10.17
N LEU A 175 -2.35 -10.98 -10.92
CA LEU A 175 -2.63 -10.81 -12.34
C LEU A 175 -3.51 -9.58 -12.68
N MET A 176 -3.98 -8.83 -11.67
CA MET A 176 -4.92 -7.72 -11.83
C MET A 176 -4.57 -6.52 -10.94
N ALA A 177 -3.30 -6.20 -10.80
CA ALA A 177 -2.93 -5.01 -10.06
C ALA A 177 -3.08 -3.79 -10.96
N ASP A 178 -4.22 -3.12 -10.84
CA ASP A 178 -4.27 -1.69 -11.12
C ASP A 178 -3.45 -1.02 -10.01
N VAL A 179 -2.19 -0.72 -10.35
CA VAL A 179 -1.24 -0.18 -9.40
C VAL A 179 -1.42 1.33 -9.40
N SER A 180 -2.28 1.80 -8.54
CA SER A 180 -2.49 3.22 -8.30
C SER A 180 -2.17 3.55 -6.85
N LEU A 181 -1.20 4.44 -6.64
CA LEU A 181 -0.98 5.07 -5.33
C LEU A 181 -1.91 6.27 -5.11
N LYS A 182 -2.69 6.67 -6.11
CA LYS A 182 -3.56 7.85 -6.05
C LYS A 182 -4.60 7.70 -4.94
N GLY A 183 -4.68 8.70 -4.07
CA GLY A 183 -5.57 8.68 -2.90
C GLY A 183 -5.03 7.89 -1.71
N ALA A 184 -3.83 7.31 -1.81
CA ALA A 184 -3.16 6.70 -0.67
C ALA A 184 -2.71 7.77 0.32
N LYS A 185 -3.04 7.58 1.60
CA LYS A 185 -2.68 8.48 2.69
C LYS A 185 -1.50 7.91 3.48
N LEU A 186 -0.45 8.70 3.58
CA LEU A 186 0.76 8.40 4.34
C LEU A 186 0.75 9.17 5.66
N THR A 187 0.69 8.45 6.77
CA THR A 187 0.60 9.02 8.11
C THR A 187 1.85 8.71 8.91
N LYS A 188 2.48 9.74 9.48
CA LYS A 188 3.65 9.57 10.33
C LYS A 188 3.27 8.90 11.65
N VAL A 189 4.02 7.86 12.03
CA VAL A 189 3.77 7.08 13.24
C VAL A 189 5.04 6.96 14.10
N ALA A 190 4.83 6.80 15.40
CA ALA A 190 5.92 6.47 16.33
C ALA A 190 6.04 4.93 16.43
N LYS A 191 7.24 4.39 16.26
CA LYS A 191 7.52 2.96 16.45
C LYS A 191 8.57 2.81 17.56
N LYS A 192 8.40 1.77 18.37
CA LYS A 192 9.34 1.40 19.46
C LYS A 192 10.21 0.23 19.03
#